data_299e2eeb10c4e08d220de9f6c087de81
#
_entry.id   299e2eeb10c4e08d220de9f6c087de81
#
_cell.length_a   1.000
_cell.length_b   1.000
_cell.length_c   1.000
_cell.angle_alpha   90.00
_cell.angle_beta   90.00
_cell.angle_gamma   90.00
#
_symmetry.space_group_name_H-M   'P 1'
#
loop_
_entity.id
_entity.type
_entity.pdbx_description
1 polymer ?
#
loop_
_entity_poly.entity_id
_entity_poly.type
_entity_poly.pdbx_seq_one_letter_code
_entity_poly.pdbx_strand_id
1 'polypeptide(L)'
;MAIPNIGLIADEIVKNNFKQEADKLGIGIKLLENGLSTEKIIELSKNCNFICVDPNLISISSLKSIERSGVIIYPPISAIESIAKLNLHPSNSEMFSIVVTRTPHAQISTWPITLITENILITPAPAISDEQAIEIQLSTINLANEIQLIGGLELVVDAGDFRKLIAVNWTNPISSPSFAIGSVTGYFEQYLRAVLDLPLGNSKNLKSFIATGNLSTDINSDDYRPYLHLMARNPNLKFDQLRKKVGLLGDDLENMLTEIIHAQQYYCGEIDE
;
A
#
# COMPACT_ATOMS: atom_id res chain seq x y z
N MET A 1 -29.95 -6.56 -4.13
CA MET A 1 -28.71 -7.01 -3.47
C MET A 1 -28.46 -6.10 -2.28
N ALA A 2 -28.18 -6.64 -1.09
CA ALA A 2 -27.89 -5.81 0.07
C ALA A 2 -26.51 -5.14 -0.10
N ILE A 3 -26.30 -3.95 0.51
CA ILE A 3 -25.01 -3.27 0.53
C ILE A 3 -24.04 -4.17 1.29
N PRO A 4 -22.87 -4.52 0.68
CA PRO A 4 -21.84 -5.28 1.38
C PRO A 4 -21.35 -4.52 2.61
N ASN A 5 -21.12 -5.22 3.72
CA ASN A 5 -20.53 -4.70 4.94
C ASN A 5 -19.32 -5.55 5.31
N ILE A 6 -18.15 -4.94 5.37
CA ILE A 6 -16.89 -5.63 5.65
C ILE A 6 -16.29 -5.19 6.99
N GLY A 7 -15.66 -6.11 7.70
CA GLY A 7 -14.81 -5.77 8.84
C GLY A 7 -13.37 -5.51 8.38
N LEU A 8 -12.66 -4.59 9.03
CA LEU A 8 -11.26 -4.32 8.73
C LEU A 8 -10.42 -4.25 10.00
N ILE A 9 -9.37 -5.07 10.07
CA ILE A 9 -8.27 -4.99 11.03
C ILE A 9 -7.02 -4.61 10.26
N ALA A 10 -6.56 -3.38 10.41
CA ALA A 10 -5.40 -2.85 9.70
C ALA A 10 -4.66 -1.83 10.58
N ASP A 11 -3.49 -1.38 10.13
CA ASP A 11 -2.79 -0.26 10.76
C ASP A 11 -3.70 0.98 10.79
N GLU A 12 -3.67 1.70 11.91
CA GLU A 12 -4.48 2.92 12.12
C GLU A 12 -4.26 3.96 11.01
N ILE A 13 -3.03 4.03 10.51
CA ILE A 13 -2.64 4.97 9.46
C ILE A 13 -3.42 4.78 8.15
N VAL A 14 -3.83 3.53 7.84
CA VAL A 14 -4.52 3.20 6.58
C VAL A 14 -6.03 3.04 6.73
N LYS A 15 -6.54 2.93 7.94
CA LYS A 15 -7.98 2.76 8.19
C LYS A 15 -8.82 3.85 7.54
N ASN A 16 -8.37 5.11 7.62
CA ASN A 16 -9.07 6.24 7.01
C ASN A 16 -9.06 6.16 5.48
N ASN A 17 -7.98 5.70 4.87
CA ASN A 17 -7.90 5.52 3.42
C ASN A 17 -8.90 4.46 2.96
N PHE A 18 -8.95 3.31 3.62
CA PHE A 18 -9.95 2.29 3.33
C PHE A 18 -11.38 2.81 3.50
N LYS A 19 -11.64 3.58 4.57
CA LYS A 19 -12.97 4.17 4.79
C LYS A 19 -13.37 5.13 3.67
N GLN A 20 -12.48 6.01 3.25
CA GLN A 20 -12.75 6.95 2.16
C GLN A 20 -13.09 6.22 0.84
N GLU A 21 -12.33 5.16 0.51
CA GLU A 21 -12.60 4.38 -0.69
C GLU A 21 -13.87 3.53 -0.56
N ALA A 22 -14.18 3.00 0.62
CA ALA A 22 -15.44 2.31 0.88
C ALA A 22 -16.65 3.24 0.69
N ASP A 23 -16.56 4.47 1.20
CA ASP A 23 -17.61 5.49 1.03
C ASP A 23 -17.84 5.81 -0.46
N LYS A 24 -16.77 5.94 -1.26
CA LYS A 24 -16.85 6.15 -2.72
C LYS A 24 -17.49 4.95 -3.45
N LEU A 25 -17.21 3.73 -3.01
CA LEU A 25 -17.79 2.52 -3.57
C LEU A 25 -19.21 2.21 -3.06
N GLY A 26 -19.71 2.98 -2.09
CA GLY A 26 -21.03 2.79 -1.50
C GLY A 26 -21.16 1.51 -0.67
N ILE A 27 -20.07 1.05 -0.02
CA ILE A 27 -20.04 -0.14 0.81
C ILE A 27 -19.89 0.22 2.29
N GLY A 28 -20.44 -0.64 3.17
CA GLY A 28 -20.22 -0.51 4.60
C GLY A 28 -18.85 -1.05 5.00
N ILE A 29 -18.11 -0.31 5.83
CA ILE A 29 -16.86 -0.77 6.43
C ILE A 29 -16.91 -0.55 7.95
N LYS A 30 -16.63 -1.62 8.70
CA LYS A 30 -16.50 -1.59 10.15
C LYS A 30 -15.04 -1.69 10.52
N LEU A 31 -14.48 -0.58 11.00
CA LEU A 31 -13.11 -0.55 11.49
C LEU A 31 -13.06 -1.23 12.86
N LEU A 32 -12.26 -2.29 12.97
CA LEU A 32 -12.02 -3.01 14.21
C LEU A 32 -10.72 -2.51 14.83
N GLU A 33 -10.74 -2.35 16.15
CA GLU A 33 -9.55 -1.93 16.90
C GLU A 33 -8.49 -3.03 16.89
N ASN A 34 -7.23 -2.62 16.97
CA ASN A 34 -6.11 -3.55 17.09
C ASN A 34 -6.04 -4.09 18.53
N GLY A 35 -5.60 -5.35 18.70
CA GLY A 35 -5.45 -5.97 20.02
C GLY A 35 -6.76 -6.51 20.62
N LEU A 36 -7.87 -6.53 19.88
CA LEU A 36 -9.10 -7.17 20.34
C LEU A 36 -8.90 -8.68 20.55
N SER A 37 -9.62 -9.25 21.55
CA SER A 37 -9.66 -10.70 21.72
C SER A 37 -10.38 -11.40 20.55
N THR A 38 -10.04 -12.67 20.34
CA THR A 38 -10.66 -13.50 19.30
C THR A 38 -12.19 -13.51 19.41
N GLU A 39 -12.72 -13.64 20.62
CA GLU A 39 -14.17 -13.67 20.90
C GLU A 39 -14.83 -12.35 20.52
N LYS A 40 -14.15 -11.22 20.82
CA LYS A 40 -14.67 -9.89 20.48
C LYS A 40 -14.67 -9.64 18.99
N ILE A 41 -13.64 -10.09 18.28
CA ILE A 41 -13.60 -10.03 16.81
C ILE A 41 -14.76 -10.84 16.22
N ILE A 42 -14.98 -12.06 16.68
CA ILE A 42 -16.11 -12.92 16.24
C ILE A 42 -17.44 -12.20 16.49
N GLU A 43 -17.65 -11.65 17.68
CA GLU A 43 -18.87 -10.93 18.02
C GLU A 43 -19.10 -9.74 17.06
N LEU A 44 -18.08 -8.93 16.85
CA LEU A 44 -18.16 -7.73 16.01
C LEU A 44 -18.30 -8.05 14.51
N SER A 45 -17.86 -9.23 14.09
CA SER A 45 -17.93 -9.68 12.69
C SER A 45 -19.29 -10.26 12.29
N LYS A 46 -20.21 -10.51 13.24
CA LYS A 46 -21.53 -11.11 12.96
C LYS A 46 -22.36 -10.37 11.89
N ASN A 47 -22.16 -9.07 11.75
CA ASN A 47 -22.87 -8.24 10.79
C ASN A 47 -21.98 -7.87 9.57
N CYS A 48 -20.84 -8.54 9.39
CA CYS A 48 -19.97 -8.37 8.25
C CYS A 48 -20.12 -9.58 7.32
N ASN A 49 -20.03 -9.34 6.01
CA ASN A 49 -19.99 -10.41 5.02
C ASN A 49 -18.71 -11.22 5.14
N PHE A 50 -17.60 -10.52 5.45
CA PHE A 50 -16.28 -11.07 5.72
C PHE A 50 -15.44 -10.03 6.47
N ILE A 51 -14.26 -10.42 6.93
CA ILE A 51 -13.29 -9.50 7.50
C ILE A 51 -12.00 -9.49 6.67
N CYS A 52 -11.44 -8.29 6.48
CA CYS A 52 -10.10 -8.08 5.95
C CYS A 52 -9.16 -7.85 7.12
N VAL A 53 -8.02 -8.52 7.10
CA VAL A 53 -7.05 -8.43 8.20
C VAL A 53 -5.64 -8.13 7.68
N ASP A 54 -4.89 -7.37 8.46
CA ASP A 54 -3.44 -7.37 8.34
C ASP A 54 -2.87 -8.53 9.17
N PRO A 55 -2.26 -9.55 8.54
CA PRO A 55 -1.72 -10.69 9.26
C PRO A 55 -0.62 -10.36 10.27
N ASN A 56 0.00 -9.17 10.15
CA ASN A 56 1.02 -8.73 11.10
C ASN A 56 0.43 -8.27 12.45
N LEU A 57 -0.89 -8.01 12.49
CA LEU A 57 -1.59 -7.50 13.67
C LEU A 57 -2.35 -8.56 14.48
N ILE A 58 -2.42 -9.79 13.96
CA ILE A 58 -3.19 -10.86 14.57
C ILE A 58 -2.51 -12.22 14.37
N SER A 59 -2.47 -13.06 15.40
CA SER A 59 -1.82 -14.36 15.29
C SER A 59 -2.58 -15.32 14.35
N ILE A 60 -1.84 -16.18 13.66
CA ILE A 60 -2.43 -17.23 12.81
C ILE A 60 -3.37 -18.14 13.62
N SER A 61 -3.03 -18.42 14.88
CA SER A 61 -3.91 -19.24 15.76
C SER A 61 -5.26 -18.55 16.03
N SER A 62 -5.25 -17.23 16.25
CA SER A 62 -6.49 -16.44 16.39
C SER A 62 -7.28 -16.42 15.10
N LEU A 63 -6.63 -16.23 13.94
CA LEU A 63 -7.28 -16.27 12.63
C LEU A 63 -7.97 -17.60 12.38
N LYS A 64 -7.30 -18.73 12.67
CA LYS A 64 -7.90 -20.07 12.56
C LYS A 64 -9.10 -20.25 13.49
N SER A 65 -9.09 -19.67 14.68
CA SER A 65 -10.22 -19.73 15.61
C SER A 65 -11.40 -18.91 15.11
N ILE A 66 -11.15 -17.73 14.54
CA ILE A 66 -12.17 -16.89 13.92
C ILE A 66 -12.80 -17.60 12.70
N GLU A 67 -11.98 -18.17 11.82
CA GLU A 67 -12.45 -18.91 10.64
C GLU A 67 -13.32 -20.12 11.03
N ARG A 68 -12.92 -20.88 12.06
CA ARG A 68 -13.72 -22.00 12.59
C ARG A 68 -15.08 -21.58 13.15
N SER A 69 -15.25 -20.33 13.54
CA SER A 69 -16.54 -19.77 13.96
C SER A 69 -17.46 -19.42 12.79
N GLY A 70 -17.02 -19.64 11.54
CA GLY A 70 -17.78 -19.36 10.32
C GLY A 70 -17.56 -17.97 9.73
N VAL A 71 -16.63 -17.17 10.26
CA VAL A 71 -16.27 -15.85 9.71
C VAL A 71 -15.32 -16.05 8.52
N ILE A 72 -15.66 -15.48 7.38
CA ILE A 72 -14.80 -15.47 6.20
C ILE A 72 -13.69 -14.41 6.42
N ILE A 73 -12.44 -14.78 6.12
CA ILE A 73 -11.25 -13.92 6.33
C ILE A 73 -10.53 -13.73 5.02
N TYR A 74 -10.12 -12.50 4.73
CA TYR A 74 -9.21 -12.15 3.64
C TYR A 74 -7.99 -11.37 4.17
N PRO A 75 -6.76 -11.66 3.67
CA PRO A 75 -6.44 -12.74 2.74
C PRO A 75 -6.71 -14.12 3.34
N PRO A 76 -6.87 -15.19 2.52
CA PRO A 76 -7.07 -16.55 3.00
C PRO A 76 -5.94 -16.97 3.94
N ILE A 77 -6.26 -17.72 5.01
CA ILE A 77 -5.24 -18.16 5.99
C ILE A 77 -4.16 -19.02 5.32
N SER A 78 -4.53 -19.83 4.32
CA SER A 78 -3.56 -20.60 3.53
C SER A 78 -2.55 -19.73 2.80
N ALA A 79 -2.97 -18.56 2.29
CA ALA A 79 -2.06 -17.60 1.67
C ALA A 79 -1.10 -16.99 2.71
N ILE A 80 -1.61 -16.63 3.89
CA ILE A 80 -0.80 -16.12 5.00
C ILE A 80 0.25 -17.15 5.42
N GLU A 81 -0.14 -18.41 5.59
CA GLU A 81 0.77 -19.50 5.96
C GLU A 81 1.82 -19.80 4.88
N SER A 82 1.48 -19.64 3.61
CA SER A 82 2.42 -19.83 2.50
C SER A 82 3.47 -18.73 2.49
N ILE A 83 3.06 -17.47 2.65
CA ILE A 83 3.96 -16.32 2.72
C ILE A 83 4.85 -16.39 3.97
N ALA A 84 4.32 -16.82 5.11
CA ALA A 84 5.08 -16.95 6.36
C ALA A 84 6.25 -17.97 6.27
N LYS A 85 6.28 -18.83 5.25
CA LYS A 85 7.37 -19.78 5.00
C LYS A 85 8.48 -19.20 4.13
N LEU A 86 8.27 -18.03 3.53
CA LEU A 86 9.28 -17.39 2.70
C LEU A 86 10.42 -16.85 3.57
N ASN A 87 11.66 -16.98 3.06
CA ASN A 87 12.81 -16.43 3.75
C ASN A 87 12.91 -14.93 3.48
N LEU A 88 12.91 -14.12 4.53
CA LEU A 88 13.17 -12.70 4.45
C LEU A 88 14.67 -12.44 4.67
N HIS A 89 15.21 -11.51 3.88
CA HIS A 89 16.61 -11.12 3.93
C HIS A 89 16.73 -9.66 4.39
N PRO A 90 17.72 -9.31 5.22
CA PRO A 90 18.00 -7.90 5.49
C PRO A 90 18.54 -7.22 4.23
N SER A 91 18.13 -5.97 4.00
CA SER A 91 18.72 -5.13 2.96
C SER A 91 19.01 -3.75 3.55
N ASN A 92 20.18 -3.20 3.18
CA ASN A 92 20.57 -1.81 3.46
C ASN A 92 20.74 -1.03 2.15
N SER A 93 20.29 -1.58 1.04
CA SER A 93 20.39 -1.01 -0.31
C SER A 93 19.04 -0.52 -0.81
N GLU A 94 19.03 -0.02 -2.02
CA GLU A 94 17.80 0.28 -2.75
C GLU A 94 16.98 -1.00 -2.93
N MET A 95 15.65 -0.84 -2.91
CA MET A 95 14.70 -1.94 -3.01
C MET A 95 13.65 -1.66 -4.08
N PHE A 96 13.04 -2.71 -4.59
CA PHE A 96 11.85 -2.60 -5.42
C PHE A 96 10.60 -3.04 -4.66
N SER A 97 9.55 -2.26 -4.80
CA SER A 97 8.20 -2.61 -4.36
C SER A 97 7.38 -3.07 -5.55
N ILE A 98 6.80 -4.25 -5.43
CA ILE A 98 5.91 -4.86 -6.41
C ILE A 98 4.58 -5.13 -5.73
N VAL A 99 3.53 -4.44 -6.19
CA VAL A 99 2.19 -4.56 -5.61
C VAL A 99 1.27 -5.30 -6.55
N VAL A 100 0.54 -6.25 -6.01
CA VAL A 100 -0.46 -7.06 -6.71
C VAL A 100 -1.77 -7.08 -5.95
N THR A 101 -2.88 -7.06 -6.68
CA THR A 101 -4.21 -7.37 -6.16
C THR A 101 -4.83 -8.50 -6.98
N ARG A 102 -5.61 -9.37 -6.32
CA ARG A 102 -6.26 -10.50 -6.95
C ARG A 102 -7.66 -10.71 -6.39
N THR A 103 -8.63 -10.93 -7.27
CA THR A 103 -10.02 -11.27 -6.91
C THR A 103 -10.20 -12.78 -6.69
N PRO A 104 -11.30 -13.23 -6.05
CA PRO A 104 -11.68 -14.65 -5.98
C PRO A 104 -11.72 -15.34 -7.34
N HIS A 105 -12.18 -14.64 -8.40
CA HIS A 105 -12.23 -15.18 -9.76
C HIS A 105 -10.93 -14.99 -10.56
N ALA A 106 -9.80 -14.80 -9.86
CA ALA A 106 -8.46 -14.74 -10.44
C ALA A 106 -8.22 -13.56 -11.42
N GLN A 107 -9.01 -12.49 -11.35
CA GLN A 107 -8.62 -11.25 -12.00
C GLN A 107 -7.45 -10.63 -11.21
N ILE A 108 -6.39 -10.22 -11.89
CA ILE A 108 -5.17 -9.70 -11.26
C ILE A 108 -4.84 -8.33 -11.83
N SER A 109 -4.36 -7.45 -10.97
CA SER A 109 -3.79 -6.16 -11.34
C SER A 109 -2.49 -5.92 -10.57
N THR A 110 -1.49 -5.34 -11.27
CA THR A 110 -0.23 -4.87 -10.68
C THR A 110 -0.01 -3.42 -11.05
N TRP A 111 0.70 -2.68 -10.22
CA TRP A 111 1.20 -1.34 -10.55
C TRP A 111 2.59 -1.41 -11.16
N PRO A 112 3.06 -0.33 -11.82
CA PRO A 112 4.47 -0.22 -12.17
C PRO A 112 5.35 -0.38 -10.93
N ILE A 113 6.50 -1.05 -11.09
CA ILE A 113 7.44 -1.29 -9.99
C ILE A 113 7.91 0.05 -9.43
N THR A 114 7.96 0.16 -8.12
CA THR A 114 8.45 1.35 -7.42
C THR A 114 9.86 1.11 -6.90
N LEU A 115 10.79 2.00 -7.19
CA LEU A 115 12.09 2.06 -6.53
C LEU A 115 11.90 2.68 -5.15
N ILE A 116 12.41 2.01 -4.13
CA ILE A 116 12.47 2.49 -2.75
C ILE A 116 13.92 2.81 -2.43
N THR A 117 14.20 4.07 -2.15
CA THR A 117 15.45 4.52 -1.54
C THR A 117 15.20 4.87 -0.07
N GLU A 118 16.23 5.33 0.64
CA GLU A 118 16.09 5.74 2.05
C GLU A 118 15.00 6.80 2.24
N ASN A 119 14.91 7.78 1.36
CA ASN A 119 14.07 8.95 1.55
C ASN A 119 13.05 9.20 0.43
N ILE A 120 13.15 8.51 -0.70
CA ILE A 120 12.33 8.77 -1.89
C ILE A 120 11.82 7.46 -2.48
N LEU A 121 10.58 7.48 -2.96
CA LEU A 121 9.97 6.44 -3.78
C LEU A 121 9.78 6.99 -5.20
N ILE A 122 10.11 6.20 -6.22
CA ILE A 122 9.97 6.57 -7.63
C ILE A 122 9.20 5.48 -8.37
N THR A 123 8.12 5.85 -9.03
CA THR A 123 7.25 4.94 -9.80
C THR A 123 7.03 5.48 -11.24
N PRO A 124 7.35 4.75 -12.31
CA PRO A 124 8.06 3.47 -12.32
C PRO A 124 9.52 3.61 -11.85
N ALA A 125 10.11 2.50 -11.41
CA ALA A 125 11.51 2.45 -11.01
C ALA A 125 12.41 2.84 -12.18
N PRO A 126 13.25 3.87 -12.07
CA PRO A 126 14.24 4.17 -13.09
C PRO A 126 15.35 3.09 -13.11
N ALA A 127 16.07 2.97 -14.21
CA ALA A 127 17.19 2.04 -14.37
C ALA A 127 16.86 0.53 -14.27
N ILE A 128 15.59 0.16 -14.29
CA ILE A 128 15.16 -1.22 -14.52
C ILE A 128 14.73 -1.38 -15.98
N SER A 129 15.18 -2.43 -16.66
CA SER A 129 14.76 -2.68 -18.04
C SER A 129 13.29 -3.18 -18.08
N ASP A 130 12.62 -2.97 -19.20
CA ASP A 130 11.25 -3.45 -19.39
C ASP A 130 11.17 -4.99 -19.23
N GLU A 131 12.18 -5.73 -19.71
CA GLU A 131 12.24 -7.19 -19.57
C GLU A 131 12.34 -7.61 -18.10
N GLN A 132 13.19 -6.95 -17.31
CA GLN A 132 13.33 -7.22 -15.87
C GLN A 132 12.04 -6.86 -15.13
N ALA A 133 11.42 -5.73 -15.46
CA ALA A 133 10.16 -5.31 -14.85
C ALA A 133 9.05 -6.34 -15.11
N ILE A 134 8.95 -6.82 -16.34
CA ILE A 134 8.00 -7.88 -16.74
C ILE A 134 8.28 -9.18 -15.98
N GLU A 135 9.55 -9.63 -15.90
CA GLU A 135 9.93 -10.85 -15.20
C GLU A 135 9.52 -10.80 -13.72
N ILE A 136 9.83 -9.70 -13.05
CA ILE A 136 9.51 -9.50 -11.62
C ILE A 136 7.98 -9.47 -11.41
N GLN A 137 7.26 -8.73 -12.25
CA GLN A 137 5.79 -8.66 -12.17
C GLN A 137 5.14 -10.03 -12.42
N LEU A 138 5.60 -10.78 -13.43
CA LEU A 138 5.11 -12.13 -13.72
C LEU A 138 5.36 -13.09 -12.56
N SER A 139 6.54 -13.03 -11.94
CA SER A 139 6.86 -13.83 -10.76
C SER A 139 5.90 -13.53 -9.61
N THR A 140 5.59 -12.26 -9.38
CA THR A 140 4.62 -11.82 -8.35
C THR A 140 3.19 -12.27 -8.67
N ILE A 141 2.77 -12.18 -9.93
CA ILE A 141 1.47 -12.67 -10.40
C ILE A 141 1.36 -14.19 -10.20
N ASN A 142 2.40 -14.92 -10.54
CA ASN A 142 2.43 -16.38 -10.35
C ASN A 142 2.33 -16.77 -8.88
N LEU A 143 3.07 -16.09 -8.01
CA LEU A 143 2.97 -16.27 -6.55
C LEU A 143 1.55 -15.98 -6.05
N ALA A 144 0.96 -14.86 -6.46
CA ALA A 144 -0.41 -14.49 -6.07
C ALA A 144 -1.45 -15.54 -6.50
N ASN A 145 -1.25 -16.18 -7.67
CA ASN A 145 -2.09 -17.28 -8.12
C ASN A 145 -1.85 -18.57 -7.34
N GLU A 146 -0.59 -18.92 -7.09
CA GLU A 146 -0.21 -20.13 -6.35
C GLU A 146 -0.79 -20.12 -4.94
N ILE A 147 -0.66 -19.01 -4.23
CA ILE A 147 -1.22 -18.86 -2.88
C ILE A 147 -2.73 -18.57 -2.86
N GLN A 148 -3.35 -18.45 -4.02
CA GLN A 148 -4.78 -18.08 -4.17
C GLN A 148 -5.11 -16.79 -3.40
N LEU A 149 -4.29 -15.77 -3.55
CA LEU A 149 -4.49 -14.47 -2.91
C LEU A 149 -5.90 -13.93 -3.18
N ILE A 150 -6.53 -13.38 -2.16
CA ILE A 150 -7.74 -12.54 -2.29
C ILE A 150 -7.45 -11.25 -1.52
N GLY A 151 -7.47 -10.12 -2.23
CA GLY A 151 -7.06 -8.82 -1.69
C GLY A 151 -5.77 -8.31 -2.32
N GLY A 152 -4.89 -7.73 -1.53
CA GLY A 152 -3.65 -7.11 -1.98
C GLY A 152 -2.42 -7.64 -1.24
N LEU A 153 -1.27 -7.55 -1.91
CA LEU A 153 0.04 -7.94 -1.41
C LEU A 153 1.11 -7.04 -2.03
N GLU A 154 2.05 -6.57 -1.23
CA GLU A 154 3.30 -5.98 -1.67
C GLU A 154 4.45 -6.90 -1.34
N LEU A 155 5.30 -7.16 -2.32
CA LEU A 155 6.60 -7.77 -2.13
C LEU A 155 7.67 -6.68 -2.25
N VAL A 156 8.55 -6.60 -1.27
CA VAL A 156 9.73 -5.73 -1.31
C VAL A 156 10.94 -6.61 -1.52
N VAL A 157 11.68 -6.36 -2.60
CA VAL A 157 12.86 -7.14 -2.98
C VAL A 157 14.09 -6.24 -3.09
N ASP A 158 15.28 -6.82 -2.97
CA ASP A 158 16.55 -6.11 -3.16
C ASP A 158 16.71 -5.69 -4.62
N ALA A 159 17.11 -4.42 -4.87
CA ALA A 159 17.23 -3.91 -6.23
C ALA A 159 18.43 -4.51 -6.99
N GLY A 160 19.47 -4.97 -6.28
CA GLY A 160 20.63 -5.65 -6.87
C GLY A 160 20.41 -7.14 -7.10
N ASP A 161 19.46 -7.76 -6.36
CA ASP A 161 19.11 -9.18 -6.52
C ASP A 161 17.62 -9.38 -6.14
N PHE A 162 16.75 -9.24 -7.12
CA PHE A 162 15.30 -9.34 -6.93
C PHE A 162 14.79 -10.73 -6.50
N ARG A 163 15.68 -11.73 -6.36
CA ARG A 163 15.36 -13.01 -5.72
C ARG A 163 15.37 -12.92 -4.19
N LYS A 164 15.98 -11.88 -3.63
CA LYS A 164 16.01 -11.64 -2.20
C LYS A 164 14.78 -10.86 -1.77
N LEU A 165 13.84 -11.56 -1.16
CA LEU A 165 12.67 -10.95 -0.53
C LEU A 165 13.09 -10.28 0.79
N ILE A 166 12.78 -9.01 0.92
CA ILE A 166 13.12 -8.18 2.10
C ILE A 166 11.93 -8.04 3.04
N ALA A 167 10.76 -7.76 2.49
CA ALA A 167 9.54 -7.57 3.28
C ALA A 167 8.30 -7.97 2.49
N VAL A 168 7.23 -8.21 3.23
CA VAL A 168 5.88 -8.44 2.70
C VAL A 168 4.89 -7.57 3.45
N ASN A 169 4.11 -6.78 2.74
CA ASN A 169 3.06 -5.93 3.30
C ASN A 169 1.71 -6.31 2.70
N TRP A 170 0.68 -6.36 3.55
CA TRP A 170 -0.65 -6.82 3.15
C TRP A 170 -1.62 -5.66 2.92
N THR A 171 -1.88 -4.89 3.98
CA THR A 171 -2.88 -3.82 3.93
C THR A 171 -2.27 -2.44 3.78
N ASN A 172 -0.96 -2.29 4.04
CA ASN A 172 -0.25 -1.03 4.01
C ASN A 172 1.04 -1.10 3.17
N PRO A 173 0.96 -1.19 1.83
CA PRO A 173 2.14 -1.11 0.98
C PRO A 173 2.93 0.19 1.18
N ILE A 174 4.27 0.09 1.17
CA ILE A 174 5.17 1.25 1.25
C ILE A 174 4.90 2.21 0.09
N SER A 175 4.60 1.66 -1.10
CA SER A 175 4.32 2.41 -2.33
C SER A 175 2.88 2.98 -2.43
N SER A 176 1.99 2.61 -1.50
CA SER A 176 0.58 3.05 -1.56
C SER A 176 0.38 4.58 -1.61
N PRO A 177 1.23 5.44 -0.99
CA PRO A 177 1.10 6.90 -1.13
C PRO A 177 1.35 7.38 -2.57
N SER A 178 2.30 6.77 -3.28
CA SER A 178 2.56 7.08 -4.69
C SER A 178 1.34 6.76 -5.56
N PHE A 179 0.73 5.61 -5.35
CA PHE A 179 -0.47 5.22 -6.10
C PHE A 179 -1.69 6.07 -5.78
N ALA A 180 -1.81 6.54 -4.53
CA ALA A 180 -2.92 7.41 -4.13
C ALA A 180 -2.92 8.76 -4.86
N ILE A 181 -1.75 9.31 -5.19
CA ILE A 181 -1.65 10.60 -5.87
C ILE A 181 -1.53 10.49 -7.39
N GLY A 182 -1.01 9.38 -7.91
CA GLY A 182 -0.55 9.33 -9.30
C GLY A 182 -1.01 8.14 -10.13
N SER A 183 -1.84 7.23 -9.61
CA SER A 183 -2.43 6.14 -10.39
C SER A 183 -3.89 6.40 -10.72
N VAL A 184 -4.39 5.83 -11.81
CA VAL A 184 -5.81 5.90 -12.19
C VAL A 184 -6.69 5.27 -11.11
N THR A 185 -6.27 4.11 -10.59
CA THR A 185 -6.91 3.46 -9.44
C THR A 185 -5.84 3.25 -8.36
N GLY A 186 -6.07 3.82 -7.19
CA GLY A 186 -5.19 3.67 -6.03
C GLY A 186 -5.29 2.31 -5.37
N TYR A 187 -4.33 2.00 -4.48
CA TYR A 187 -4.24 0.69 -3.84
C TYR A 187 -5.49 0.33 -3.03
N PHE A 188 -5.99 1.24 -2.19
CA PHE A 188 -7.09 0.95 -1.27
C PHE A 188 -8.41 0.69 -2.00
N GLU A 189 -8.70 1.43 -3.06
CA GLU A 189 -9.83 1.17 -3.93
C GLU A 189 -9.69 -0.21 -4.60
N GLN A 190 -8.52 -0.49 -5.16
CA GLN A 190 -8.27 -1.75 -5.85
C GLN A 190 -8.35 -2.95 -4.91
N TYR A 191 -7.83 -2.81 -3.67
CA TYR A 191 -7.97 -3.83 -2.63
C TYR A 191 -9.43 -4.14 -2.32
N LEU A 192 -10.25 -3.09 -2.11
CA LEU A 192 -11.69 -3.26 -1.85
C LEU A 192 -12.40 -3.91 -3.04
N ARG A 193 -12.07 -3.51 -4.27
CA ARG A 193 -12.59 -4.17 -5.47
C ARG A 193 -12.20 -5.65 -5.50
N ALA A 194 -10.95 -5.97 -5.15
CA ALA A 194 -10.47 -7.35 -5.14
C ALA A 194 -11.22 -8.23 -4.13
N VAL A 195 -11.38 -7.79 -2.89
CA VAL A 195 -12.07 -8.59 -1.86
C VAL A 195 -13.59 -8.69 -2.06
N LEU A 196 -14.19 -7.74 -2.78
CA LEU A 196 -15.61 -7.72 -3.12
C LEU A 196 -15.91 -8.40 -4.45
N ASP A 197 -14.89 -8.93 -5.12
CA ASP A 197 -15.00 -9.53 -6.46
C ASP A 197 -15.59 -8.58 -7.52
N LEU A 198 -15.28 -7.30 -7.39
CA LEU A 198 -15.62 -6.28 -8.37
C LEU A 198 -14.58 -6.25 -9.50
N PRO A 199 -14.95 -5.75 -10.70
CA PRO A 199 -13.97 -5.54 -11.76
C PRO A 199 -12.82 -4.65 -11.28
N LEU A 200 -11.57 -5.12 -11.46
CA LEU A 200 -10.40 -4.35 -11.09
C LEU A 200 -10.24 -3.13 -12.00
N GLY A 201 -9.82 -2.02 -11.39
CA GLY A 201 -9.55 -0.78 -12.10
C GLY A 201 -8.19 -0.78 -12.80
N ASN A 202 -7.91 0.28 -13.53
CA ASN A 202 -6.63 0.47 -14.22
C ASN A 202 -5.58 1.01 -13.23
N SER A 203 -4.46 0.30 -13.09
CA SER A 203 -3.34 0.65 -12.20
C SER A 203 -2.26 1.52 -12.85
N LYS A 204 -2.47 2.00 -14.09
CA LYS A 204 -1.50 2.85 -14.79
C LYS A 204 -1.30 4.19 -14.09
N ASN A 205 -0.10 4.73 -14.24
CA ASN A 205 0.19 6.09 -13.79
C ASN A 205 -0.54 7.13 -14.64
N LEU A 206 -0.91 8.25 -14.01
CA LEU A 206 -1.51 9.42 -14.65
C LEU A 206 -0.48 10.25 -15.43
N LYS A 207 0.80 10.14 -15.04
CA LYS A 207 1.96 10.78 -15.65
C LYS A 207 3.09 9.76 -15.80
N SER A 208 4.15 10.13 -16.53
CA SER A 208 5.31 9.25 -16.75
C SER A 208 5.93 8.78 -15.46
N PHE A 209 6.01 9.68 -14.44
CA PHE A 209 6.60 9.38 -13.14
C PHE A 209 5.72 9.89 -11.99
N ILE A 210 5.84 9.21 -10.86
CA ILE A 210 5.36 9.62 -9.55
C ILE A 210 6.57 9.55 -8.62
N ALA A 211 6.89 10.64 -7.91
CA ALA A 211 7.92 10.66 -6.89
C ALA A 211 7.29 11.06 -5.55
N THR A 212 7.65 10.36 -4.47
CA THR A 212 7.26 10.75 -3.11
C THR A 212 8.46 10.72 -2.18
N GLY A 213 8.60 11.74 -1.35
CA GLY A 213 9.66 11.88 -0.36
C GLY A 213 9.14 11.87 1.06
N ASN A 214 9.97 11.42 2.01
CA ASN A 214 9.66 11.47 3.44
C ASN A 214 9.93 12.90 3.96
N LEU A 215 8.99 13.47 4.72
CA LEU A 215 9.20 14.69 5.48
C LEU A 215 9.71 14.33 6.88
N SER A 216 10.64 15.12 7.43
CA SER A 216 11.15 14.92 8.77
C SER A 216 10.02 15.01 9.81
N THR A 217 10.12 14.21 10.87
CA THR A 217 9.20 14.26 12.01
C THR A 217 9.67 15.20 13.13
N ASP A 218 10.90 15.71 13.03
CA ASP A 218 11.58 16.42 14.13
C ASP A 218 11.20 17.89 14.22
N ILE A 219 10.38 18.40 13.30
CA ILE A 219 9.93 19.78 13.30
C ILE A 219 8.65 19.91 14.14
N ASN A 220 8.51 21.09 14.75
CA ASN A 220 7.31 21.47 15.46
C ASN A 220 6.08 21.25 14.55
N SER A 221 5.31 20.19 14.82
CA SER A 221 4.17 19.76 14.02
C SER A 221 3.05 20.82 13.93
N ASP A 222 3.12 21.84 14.77
CA ASP A 222 2.14 22.93 14.85
C ASP A 222 2.51 24.10 13.96
N ASP A 223 3.70 24.11 13.33
CA ASP A 223 4.11 25.17 12.41
C ASP A 223 3.62 24.87 10.98
N TYR A 224 2.63 25.62 10.54
CA TYR A 224 2.05 25.49 9.19
C TYR A 224 2.84 26.26 8.10
N ARG A 225 3.79 27.12 8.48
CA ARG A 225 4.55 27.98 7.53
C ARG A 225 5.31 27.19 6.47
N PRO A 226 6.00 26.06 6.78
CA PRO A 226 6.69 25.29 5.75
C PRO A 226 5.74 24.81 4.63
N TYR A 227 4.52 24.43 4.98
CA TYR A 227 3.53 24.05 3.97
C TYR A 227 3.09 25.18 3.08
N LEU A 228 2.83 26.36 3.68
CA LEU A 228 2.44 27.56 2.92
C LEU A 228 3.50 27.94 1.91
N HIS A 229 4.77 27.94 2.33
CA HIS A 229 5.90 28.24 1.46
C HIS A 229 6.00 27.21 0.32
N LEU A 230 6.04 25.92 0.64
CA LEU A 230 6.17 24.85 -0.36
C LEU A 230 5.02 24.85 -1.37
N MET A 231 3.78 25.08 -0.92
CA MET A 231 2.62 25.17 -1.82
C MET A 231 2.64 26.45 -2.67
N ALA A 232 3.13 27.56 -2.14
CA ALA A 232 3.29 28.80 -2.91
C ALA A 232 4.37 28.65 -3.99
N ARG A 233 5.48 27.97 -3.68
CA ARG A 233 6.57 27.69 -4.61
C ARG A 233 6.13 26.70 -5.71
N ASN A 234 5.51 25.60 -5.33
CA ASN A 234 5.03 24.60 -6.28
C ASN A 234 3.64 24.07 -5.88
N PRO A 235 2.55 24.62 -6.48
CA PRO A 235 1.18 24.23 -6.14
C PRO A 235 0.81 22.80 -6.58
N ASN A 236 1.67 22.12 -7.33
CA ASN A 236 1.45 20.72 -7.75
C ASN A 236 1.91 19.71 -6.69
N LEU A 237 2.65 20.14 -5.67
CA LEU A 237 3.04 19.28 -4.57
C LEU A 237 1.79 18.71 -3.86
N LYS A 238 1.85 17.43 -3.55
CA LYS A 238 0.82 16.71 -2.78
C LYS A 238 1.39 16.30 -1.43
N PHE A 239 0.62 16.49 -0.38
CA PHE A 239 1.06 16.17 0.97
C PHE A 239 0.18 15.08 1.58
N ASP A 240 0.81 14.11 2.23
CA ASP A 240 0.19 13.15 3.14
C ASP A 240 0.69 13.43 4.56
N GLN A 241 -0.11 14.16 5.32
CA GLN A 241 0.23 14.58 6.67
C GLN A 241 0.33 13.41 7.64
N LEU A 242 -0.50 12.37 7.46
CA LEU A 242 -0.51 11.22 8.36
C LEU A 242 0.78 10.40 8.21
N ARG A 243 1.25 10.26 6.96
CA ARG A 243 2.49 9.52 6.66
C ARG A 243 3.73 10.40 6.60
N LYS A 244 3.58 11.72 6.81
CA LYS A 244 4.66 12.69 6.65
C LYS A 244 5.37 12.52 5.31
N LYS A 245 4.60 12.63 4.22
CA LYS A 245 5.13 12.51 2.86
C LYS A 245 4.73 13.71 2.01
N VAL A 246 5.63 14.06 1.09
CA VAL A 246 5.37 14.98 -0.02
C VAL A 246 5.49 14.19 -1.33
N GLY A 247 4.66 14.51 -2.31
CA GLY A 247 4.66 13.83 -3.60
C GLY A 247 4.44 14.77 -4.76
N LEU A 248 4.92 14.35 -5.92
CA LEU A 248 4.78 15.05 -7.18
C LEU A 248 4.60 14.03 -8.30
N LEU A 249 3.83 14.38 -9.33
CA LEU A 249 3.73 13.60 -10.56
C LEU A 249 4.05 14.49 -11.76
N GLY A 250 4.73 13.92 -12.75
CA GLY A 250 5.21 14.65 -13.90
C GLY A 250 5.86 13.75 -14.94
N ASP A 251 6.41 14.40 -15.96
CA ASP A 251 7.06 13.73 -17.08
C ASP A 251 8.59 13.95 -17.11
N ASP A 252 9.10 14.83 -16.24
CA ASP A 252 10.51 15.15 -16.05
C ASP A 252 10.97 14.74 -14.64
N LEU A 253 11.62 13.57 -14.56
CA LEU A 253 12.02 12.97 -13.28
C LEU A 253 13.09 13.83 -12.55
N GLU A 254 14.05 14.41 -13.27
CA GLU A 254 15.14 15.19 -12.67
C GLU A 254 14.58 16.43 -11.96
N ASN A 255 13.70 17.15 -12.65
CA ASN A 255 13.02 18.30 -12.06
C ASN A 255 12.14 17.90 -10.87
N MET A 256 11.41 16.78 -10.97
CA MET A 256 10.59 16.28 -9.87
C MET A 256 11.40 15.94 -8.63
N LEU A 257 12.54 15.26 -8.80
CA LEU A 257 13.45 14.93 -7.69
C LEU A 257 14.03 16.18 -7.04
N THR A 258 14.41 17.18 -7.84
CA THR A 258 14.88 18.47 -7.34
C THR A 258 13.83 19.13 -6.44
N GLU A 259 12.57 19.18 -6.88
CA GLU A 259 11.46 19.75 -6.09
C GLU A 259 11.15 18.95 -4.82
N ILE A 260 11.22 17.62 -4.87
CA ILE A 260 10.99 16.76 -3.69
C ILE A 260 12.12 16.94 -2.68
N ILE A 261 13.39 16.93 -3.12
CA ILE A 261 14.55 17.13 -2.24
C ILE A 261 14.50 18.53 -1.62
N HIS A 262 14.20 19.55 -2.41
CA HIS A 262 14.01 20.90 -1.88
C HIS A 262 12.92 20.94 -0.81
N ALA A 263 11.77 20.29 -1.07
CA ALA A 263 10.69 20.24 -0.09
C ALA A 263 11.10 19.53 1.21
N GLN A 264 11.88 18.47 1.13
CA GLN A 264 12.41 17.76 2.30
C GLN A 264 13.37 18.66 3.10
N GLN A 265 14.34 19.27 2.44
CA GLN A 265 15.34 20.14 3.06
C GLN A 265 14.74 21.41 3.67
N TYR A 266 13.80 22.04 2.97
CA TYR A 266 13.08 23.20 3.50
C TYR A 266 12.21 22.82 4.71
N TYR A 267 11.51 21.69 4.62
CA TYR A 267 10.65 21.23 5.71
C TYR A 267 11.43 20.88 6.98
N CYS A 268 12.67 20.37 6.87
CA CYS A 268 13.54 20.11 8.02
C CYS A 268 14.42 21.28 8.45
N GLY A 269 14.33 22.43 7.79
CA GLY A 269 15.10 23.65 8.13
C GLY A 269 16.58 23.54 7.79
N GLU A 270 16.97 22.66 6.85
CA GLU A 270 18.34 22.58 6.34
C GLU A 270 18.65 23.73 5.37
N ILE A 271 17.62 24.27 4.73
CA ILE A 271 17.72 25.42 3.85
C ILE A 271 16.69 26.48 4.24
N ASP A 272 17.08 27.74 4.19
CA ASP A 272 16.22 28.91 4.25
C ASP A 272 15.94 29.45 2.83
N GLU A 273 14.95 30.35 2.69
CA GLU A 273 14.67 31.04 1.40
C GLU A 273 15.84 31.79 0.83
#